data_5e9120dbc9769cdc7f47147288fbed7b
#
_entry.id   5e9120dbc9769cdc7f47147288fbed7b
#
_cell.length_a   1.000
_cell.length_b   1.000
_cell.length_c   1.000
_cell.angle_alpha   90.00
_cell.angle_beta   90.00
_cell.angle_gamma   90.00
#
_symmetry.space_group_name_H-M   'P 1'
#
loop_
_entity.id
_entity.type
_entity.pdbx_description
1 polymer ?
#
loop_
_entity_poly.entity_id
_entity_poly.type
_entity_poly.pdbx_seq_one_letter_code
_entity_poly.pdbx_strand_id
1 'polypeptide(L)'
;MALLLTASAGVAAKKTNKATKQQAPVSTWTIPEYGEKAYNTMKAAMDAYDPLAETAPGLDATAAILIDAKSGLVLYDLDADGLRYPASMTKLVTVLVTLDAVDQGKVAYTDTVTFSEAATALEGSKTGYLPGTTDTLEHCLEMIMVFSANDAAYAVAEHIAGSIEA
;
A
#
# COMPACT_ATOMS: atom_id res chain seq x y z
N MET A 1 2.74 6.07 -16.86
CA MET A 1 1.52 6.16 -16.02
C MET A 1 1.93 6.72 -14.67
N ALA A 2 1.29 7.77 -14.22
CA ALA A 2 1.58 8.39 -12.93
C ALA A 2 0.56 7.92 -11.89
N LEU A 3 1.01 7.59 -10.70
CA LEU A 3 0.16 7.21 -9.57
C LEU A 3 0.17 8.33 -8.54
N LEU A 4 -1.00 8.89 -8.25
CA LEU A 4 -1.19 9.88 -7.19
C LEU A 4 -1.81 9.20 -5.97
N LEU A 5 -1.09 9.19 -4.86
CA LEU A 5 -1.58 8.70 -3.57
C LEU A 5 -1.80 9.89 -2.64
N THR A 6 -3.04 10.09 -2.19
CA THR A 6 -3.41 11.15 -1.25
C THR A 6 -4.00 10.55 0.01
N ALA A 7 -3.57 11.03 1.16
CA ALA A 7 -4.16 10.70 2.44
C ALA A 7 -4.79 11.96 3.06
N SER A 8 -6.10 11.95 3.31
CA SER A 8 -6.75 12.99 4.08
C SER A 8 -6.92 12.54 5.53
N ALA A 9 -6.38 13.31 6.47
CA ALA A 9 -6.59 13.08 7.88
C ALA A 9 -7.26 14.30 8.51
N GLY A 10 -8.47 14.12 8.95
CA GLY A 10 -9.18 15.14 9.73
C GLY A 10 -8.65 15.23 11.16
N VAL A 11 -7.47 15.81 11.36
CA VAL A 11 -7.02 16.32 12.68
C VAL A 11 -6.04 17.46 12.44
N ALA A 12 -6.36 18.63 12.98
CA ALA A 12 -5.49 19.80 12.93
C ALA A 12 -4.19 19.55 13.69
N ALA A 13 -3.08 19.47 12.99
CA ALA A 13 -1.75 19.40 13.59
C ALA A 13 -1.16 20.81 13.69
N LYS A 14 -0.76 21.21 14.90
CA LYS A 14 0.03 22.41 15.20
C LYS A 14 1.35 22.36 14.43
N LYS A 15 1.64 23.45 13.69
CA LYS A 15 2.97 23.68 13.10
C LYS A 15 4.03 23.72 14.20
N THR A 16 4.94 22.77 14.20
CA THR A 16 6.20 22.87 14.93
C THR A 16 7.36 22.33 14.09
N ASN A 17 8.27 23.25 13.79
CA ASN A 17 9.71 23.11 13.59
C ASN A 17 10.28 22.11 12.57
N LYS A 18 11.17 22.70 11.75
CA LYS A 18 12.18 22.07 10.92
C LYS A 18 12.71 20.77 11.52
N ALA A 19 12.23 19.64 11.01
CA ALA A 19 12.84 18.37 11.27
C ALA A 19 14.03 18.20 10.31
N THR A 20 15.20 17.98 10.87
CA THR A 20 16.41 17.51 10.22
C THR A 20 16.04 16.25 9.40
N LYS A 21 16.36 16.25 8.11
CA LYS A 21 16.19 15.09 7.23
C LYS A 21 16.92 13.88 7.85
N GLN A 22 16.20 13.08 8.60
CA GLN A 22 16.67 11.76 9.02
C GLN A 22 16.18 10.81 7.93
N GLN A 23 17.10 10.45 7.03
CA GLN A 23 16.86 9.46 5.99
C GLN A 23 16.39 8.17 6.65
N ALA A 24 15.16 7.76 6.38
CA ALA A 24 14.67 6.44 6.75
C ALA A 24 15.63 5.38 6.19
N PRO A 25 15.88 4.27 6.92
CA PRO A 25 16.71 3.21 6.40
C PRO A 25 16.08 2.71 5.09
N VAL A 26 16.80 2.86 4.00
CA VAL A 26 16.43 2.30 2.70
C VAL A 26 16.26 0.80 2.93
N SER A 27 15.03 0.32 2.79
CA SER A 27 14.80 -1.12 2.83
C SER A 27 15.69 -1.76 1.78
N THR A 28 16.37 -2.83 2.13
CA THR A 28 17.28 -3.58 1.25
C THR A 28 16.52 -4.40 0.20
N TRP A 29 15.51 -3.81 -0.43
CA TRP A 29 14.87 -4.41 -1.60
C TRP A 29 15.81 -4.21 -2.79
N THR A 30 16.63 -5.21 -3.06
CA THR A 30 17.32 -5.32 -4.33
C THR A 30 16.27 -5.73 -5.38
N ILE A 31 15.93 -4.80 -6.27
CA ILE A 31 15.14 -5.13 -7.47
C ILE A 31 16.09 -5.90 -8.40
N PRO A 32 15.91 -7.20 -8.60
CA PRO A 32 16.93 -8.04 -9.27
C PRO A 32 17.19 -7.66 -10.74
N GLU A 33 16.26 -6.95 -11.38
CA GLU A 33 16.33 -6.59 -12.80
C GLU A 33 17.02 -5.27 -13.10
N TYR A 34 17.22 -4.41 -12.10
CA TYR A 34 17.88 -3.14 -12.28
C TYR A 34 19.26 -3.20 -11.65
N GLY A 35 20.29 -3.50 -12.45
CA GLY A 35 21.67 -3.54 -11.97
C GLY A 35 22.06 -2.25 -11.28
N GLU A 36 23.10 -2.31 -10.44
CA GLU A 36 23.62 -1.23 -9.60
C GLU A 36 23.79 0.12 -10.37
N LYS A 37 24.13 0.06 -11.65
CA LYS A 37 24.24 1.24 -12.52
C LYS A 37 22.90 1.93 -12.74
N ALA A 38 21.80 1.18 -12.93
CA ALA A 38 20.47 1.75 -13.12
C ALA A 38 19.97 2.37 -11.81
N TYR A 39 20.21 1.71 -10.66
CA TYR A 39 19.91 2.25 -9.34
C TYR A 39 20.65 3.56 -9.08
N ASN A 40 21.98 3.61 -9.33
CA ASN A 40 22.78 4.81 -9.10
C ASN A 40 22.37 5.97 -10.03
N THR A 41 22.00 5.66 -11.29
CA THR A 41 21.49 6.67 -12.23
C THR A 41 20.15 7.24 -11.75
N MET A 42 19.24 6.37 -11.32
CA MET A 42 17.95 6.77 -10.79
C MET A 42 18.10 7.57 -9.49
N LYS A 43 18.96 7.12 -8.57
CA LYS A 43 19.26 7.82 -7.34
C LYS A 43 19.86 9.21 -7.59
N ALA A 44 20.78 9.33 -8.52
CA ALA A 44 21.37 10.64 -8.88
C ALA A 44 20.31 11.58 -9.49
N ALA A 45 19.38 11.06 -10.30
CA ALA A 45 18.27 11.84 -10.84
C ALA A 45 17.29 12.27 -9.74
N MET A 46 17.01 11.39 -8.76
CA MET A 46 16.18 11.72 -7.60
C MET A 46 16.84 12.76 -6.69
N ASP A 47 18.14 12.62 -6.44
CA ASP A 47 18.89 13.56 -5.59
C ASP A 47 19.05 14.95 -6.26
N ALA A 48 19.02 15.02 -7.60
CA ALA A 48 19.07 16.25 -8.39
C ALA A 48 17.70 16.90 -8.64
N TYR A 49 16.61 16.18 -8.37
CA TYR A 49 15.27 16.67 -8.57
C TYR A 49 14.83 17.46 -7.33
N ASP A 50 14.74 18.78 -7.51
CA ASP A 50 14.05 19.64 -6.54
C ASP A 50 12.55 19.58 -6.86
N PRO A 51 11.72 18.90 -6.05
CA PRO A 51 10.29 18.88 -6.32
C PRO A 51 9.80 20.32 -6.29
N LEU A 52 9.22 20.76 -7.40
CA LEU A 52 8.78 22.12 -7.68
C LEU A 52 7.80 22.60 -6.60
N ALA A 53 8.33 23.10 -5.51
CA ALA A 53 7.54 23.68 -4.41
C ALA A 53 6.70 24.87 -4.89
N GLU A 54 7.08 25.53 -5.99
CA GLU A 54 6.42 26.71 -6.54
C GLU A 54 5.28 26.41 -7.53
N THR A 55 5.19 25.16 -8.05
CA THR A 55 4.15 24.76 -9.02
C THR A 55 3.29 23.59 -8.52
N ALA A 56 3.36 23.31 -7.23
CA ALA A 56 2.57 22.27 -6.62
C ALA A 56 1.07 22.52 -6.87
N PRO A 57 0.32 21.52 -7.36
CA PRO A 57 -1.13 21.63 -7.39
C PRO A 57 -1.62 21.91 -5.97
N GLY A 58 -2.52 22.90 -5.81
CA GLY A 58 -3.12 23.22 -4.51
C GLY A 58 -3.95 22.04 -4.02
N LEU A 59 -3.30 21.06 -3.40
CA LEU A 59 -3.96 19.88 -2.86
C LEU A 59 -4.42 20.17 -1.42
N ASP A 60 -5.69 19.94 -1.16
CA ASP A 60 -6.24 19.91 0.21
C ASP A 60 -5.94 18.53 0.83
N ALA A 61 -4.66 18.28 1.08
CA ALA A 61 -4.15 17.05 1.67
C ALA A 61 -3.02 17.38 2.66
N THR A 62 -2.86 16.56 3.69
CA THR A 62 -1.78 16.70 4.68
C THR A 62 -0.49 16.04 4.23
N ALA A 63 -0.57 15.09 3.32
CA ALA A 63 0.55 14.44 2.66
C ALA A 63 0.14 13.97 1.27
N ALA A 64 1.06 14.01 0.32
CA ALA A 64 0.86 13.48 -1.03
C ALA A 64 2.20 13.13 -1.67
N ILE A 65 2.19 12.12 -2.52
CA ILE A 65 3.33 11.77 -3.36
C ILE A 65 2.85 11.43 -4.78
N LEU A 66 3.58 11.91 -5.77
CA LEU A 66 3.38 11.56 -7.17
C LEU A 66 4.65 10.91 -7.69
N ILE A 67 4.54 9.69 -8.21
CA ILE A 67 5.67 8.91 -8.69
C ILE A 67 5.43 8.52 -10.14
N ASP A 68 6.42 8.67 -11.01
CA ASP A 68 6.41 8.05 -12.32
C ASP A 68 6.58 6.53 -12.16
N ALA A 69 5.55 5.77 -12.55
CA ALA A 69 5.51 4.33 -12.32
C ALA A 69 6.56 3.53 -13.10
N LYS A 70 7.15 4.11 -14.15
CA LYS A 70 8.14 3.44 -14.98
C LYS A 70 9.56 3.65 -14.49
N SER A 71 9.88 4.87 -14.08
CA SER A 71 11.22 5.23 -13.63
C SER A 71 11.40 5.24 -12.13
N GLY A 72 10.28 5.24 -11.36
CA GLY A 72 10.29 5.45 -9.91
C GLY A 72 10.59 6.90 -9.49
N LEU A 73 10.70 7.84 -10.46
CA LEU A 73 11.00 9.23 -10.18
C LEU A 73 9.84 9.86 -9.39
N VAL A 74 10.15 10.48 -8.26
CA VAL A 74 9.21 11.30 -7.51
C VAL A 74 9.03 12.63 -8.24
N LEU A 75 7.82 12.89 -8.71
CA LEU A 75 7.44 14.11 -9.43
C LEU A 75 6.86 15.17 -8.52
N TYR A 76 6.33 14.79 -7.37
CA TYR A 76 5.78 15.67 -6.36
C TYR A 76 5.84 15.00 -4.99
N ASP A 77 6.20 15.76 -3.97
CA ASP A 77 6.29 15.34 -2.58
C ASP A 77 5.69 16.43 -1.68
N LEU A 78 4.73 16.05 -0.87
CA LEU A 78 4.18 16.86 0.21
C LEU A 78 4.18 16.00 1.47
N ASP A 79 5.19 16.16 2.34
CA ASP A 79 5.35 15.41 3.60
C ASP A 79 5.13 13.89 3.43
N ALA A 80 5.68 13.32 2.33
CA ALA A 80 5.46 11.93 1.96
C ALA A 80 6.04 10.94 2.96
N ASP A 81 7.12 11.31 3.66
CA ASP A 81 7.77 10.51 4.71
C ASP A 81 7.13 10.70 6.09
N GLY A 82 6.16 11.60 6.22
CA GLY A 82 5.46 11.85 7.46
C GLY A 82 4.61 10.64 7.87
N LEU A 83 4.78 10.16 9.12
CA LEU A 83 3.99 9.03 9.63
C LEU A 83 2.49 9.39 9.65
N ARG A 84 1.69 8.58 8.99
CA ARG A 84 0.24 8.71 8.86
C ARG A 84 -0.45 7.36 9.00
N TYR A 85 -1.71 7.40 9.38
CA TYR A 85 -2.56 6.22 9.27
C TYR A 85 -3.01 6.07 7.81
N PRO A 86 -2.57 5.03 7.08
CA PRO A 86 -2.87 4.91 5.66
C PRO A 86 -4.30 4.47 5.38
N ALA A 87 -5.07 4.15 6.43
CA ALA A 87 -6.43 3.63 6.32
C ALA A 87 -6.48 2.43 5.36
N SER A 88 -7.44 2.40 4.44
CA SER A 88 -7.59 1.27 3.50
C SER A 88 -6.44 1.09 2.50
N MET A 89 -5.52 2.04 2.38
CA MET A 89 -4.29 1.81 1.60
C MET A 89 -3.43 0.68 2.17
N THR A 90 -3.59 0.33 3.46
CA THR A 90 -2.98 -0.87 4.08
C THR A 90 -3.30 -2.14 3.29
N LYS A 91 -4.48 -2.24 2.69
CA LYS A 91 -4.90 -3.41 1.91
C LYS A 91 -4.06 -3.65 0.66
N LEU A 92 -3.38 -2.62 0.15
CA LEU A 92 -2.41 -2.79 -0.94
C LEU A 92 -1.27 -3.73 -0.53
N VAL A 93 -0.85 -3.68 0.75
CA VAL A 93 0.17 -4.60 1.28
C VAL A 93 -0.39 -6.01 1.37
N THR A 94 -1.63 -6.19 1.85
CA THR A 94 -2.30 -7.49 1.87
C THR A 94 -2.35 -8.11 0.47
N VAL A 95 -2.78 -7.33 -0.52
CA VAL A 95 -2.83 -7.79 -1.92
C VAL A 95 -1.43 -8.11 -2.45
N LEU A 96 -0.43 -7.27 -2.19
CA LEU A 96 0.94 -7.51 -2.64
C LEU A 96 1.51 -8.81 -2.07
N VAL A 97 1.35 -9.06 -0.76
CA VAL A 97 1.78 -10.31 -0.11
C VAL A 97 1.04 -11.51 -0.69
N THR A 98 -0.24 -11.36 -1.00
CA THR A 98 -1.03 -12.43 -1.63
C THR A 98 -0.52 -12.76 -3.02
N LEU A 99 -0.24 -11.73 -3.84
CA LEU A 99 0.30 -11.92 -5.20
C LEU A 99 1.67 -12.58 -5.16
N ASP A 100 2.53 -12.20 -4.21
CA ASP A 100 3.82 -12.84 -4.00
C ASP A 100 3.67 -14.32 -3.62
N ALA A 101 2.68 -14.66 -2.78
CA ALA A 101 2.36 -16.04 -2.44
C ALA A 101 1.85 -16.84 -3.64
N VAL A 102 1.07 -16.22 -4.53
CA VAL A 102 0.65 -16.84 -5.80
C VAL A 102 1.84 -17.09 -6.71
N ASP A 103 2.70 -16.08 -6.90
CA ASP A 103 3.90 -16.19 -7.74
C ASP A 103 4.87 -17.27 -7.24
N GLN A 104 4.94 -17.47 -5.92
CA GLN A 104 5.70 -18.54 -5.30
C GLN A 104 5.00 -19.92 -5.35
N GLY A 105 3.78 -19.98 -5.88
CA GLY A 105 2.99 -21.24 -5.94
C GLY A 105 2.52 -21.76 -4.59
N LYS A 106 2.49 -20.91 -3.56
CA LYS A 106 2.00 -21.27 -2.21
C LYS A 106 0.47 -21.33 -2.15
N VAL A 107 -0.18 -20.46 -2.90
CA VAL A 107 -1.62 -20.37 -3.07
C VAL A 107 -1.96 -20.15 -4.55
N ALA A 108 -3.20 -20.41 -4.93
CA ALA A 108 -3.69 -20.20 -6.30
C ALA A 108 -4.93 -19.29 -6.29
N TYR A 109 -5.16 -18.55 -7.36
CA TYR A 109 -6.36 -17.71 -7.53
C TYR A 109 -7.66 -18.49 -7.35
N THR A 110 -7.64 -19.79 -7.64
CA THR A 110 -8.79 -20.72 -7.52
C THR A 110 -8.94 -21.30 -6.13
N ASP A 111 -8.04 -21.02 -5.18
CA ASP A 111 -8.15 -21.53 -3.82
C ASP A 111 -9.41 -21.02 -3.15
N THR A 112 -9.97 -21.88 -2.31
CA THR A 112 -11.18 -21.56 -1.54
C THR A 112 -10.81 -20.88 -0.24
N VAL A 113 -11.14 -19.60 -0.12
CA VAL A 113 -11.01 -18.78 1.09
C VAL A 113 -12.27 -18.92 1.92
N THR A 114 -12.12 -19.23 3.20
CA THR A 114 -13.27 -19.35 4.14
C THR A 114 -13.29 -18.13 5.04
N PHE A 115 -14.48 -17.53 5.18
CA PHE A 115 -14.71 -16.39 6.06
C PHE A 115 -14.98 -16.86 7.49
N SER A 116 -14.02 -16.61 8.38
CA SER A 116 -14.16 -16.94 9.81
C SER A 116 -15.18 -16.05 10.52
N GLU A 117 -15.58 -16.44 11.74
CA GLU A 117 -16.38 -15.57 12.61
C GLU A 117 -15.65 -14.24 12.87
N ALA A 118 -14.33 -14.27 13.08
CA ALA A 118 -13.52 -13.09 13.31
C ALA A 118 -13.50 -12.16 12.09
N ALA A 119 -13.33 -12.71 10.88
CA ALA A 119 -13.38 -11.94 9.66
C ALA A 119 -14.72 -11.23 9.48
N THR A 120 -15.83 -11.96 9.62
CA THR A 120 -17.18 -11.44 9.39
C THR A 120 -17.66 -10.47 10.46
N ALA A 121 -17.08 -10.51 11.68
CA ALA A 121 -17.35 -9.58 12.76
C ALA A 121 -16.74 -8.18 12.55
N LEU A 122 -15.81 -8.01 11.60
CA LEU A 122 -15.17 -6.72 11.33
C LEU A 122 -16.21 -5.69 10.88
N GLU A 123 -15.98 -4.44 11.32
CA GLU A 123 -16.82 -3.31 10.95
C GLU A 123 -16.26 -2.56 9.74
N GLY A 124 -17.02 -1.60 9.24
CA GLY A 124 -16.68 -0.76 8.09
C GLY A 124 -17.08 -1.40 6.77
N SER A 125 -16.31 -1.13 5.71
CA SER A 125 -16.55 -1.71 4.38
C SER A 125 -16.31 -3.21 4.42
N LYS A 126 -17.32 -3.99 4.04
CA LYS A 126 -17.27 -5.46 4.06
C LYS A 126 -18.17 -6.08 3.01
N THR A 127 -17.95 -7.35 2.70
CA THR A 127 -18.76 -8.12 1.77
C THR A 127 -20.18 -8.37 2.28
N GLY A 128 -20.32 -8.48 3.61
CA GLY A 128 -21.55 -8.88 4.27
C GLY A 128 -21.76 -10.41 4.29
N TYR A 129 -20.73 -11.18 4.05
CA TYR A 129 -20.78 -12.65 4.14
C TYR A 129 -21.01 -13.10 5.57
N LEU A 130 -21.61 -14.28 5.70
CA LEU A 130 -21.82 -14.95 7.00
C LEU A 130 -20.61 -15.83 7.34
N PRO A 131 -20.38 -16.12 8.63
CA PRO A 131 -19.35 -17.07 9.03
C PRO A 131 -19.50 -18.41 8.31
N GLY A 132 -18.37 -18.95 7.83
CA GLY A 132 -18.32 -20.18 7.06
C GLY A 132 -18.64 -20.04 5.57
N THR A 133 -18.99 -18.84 5.09
CA THR A 133 -19.09 -18.59 3.64
C THR A 133 -17.72 -18.79 3.01
N THR A 134 -17.69 -19.33 1.79
CA THR A 134 -16.46 -19.53 1.02
C THR A 134 -16.54 -18.81 -0.31
N ASP A 135 -15.39 -18.34 -0.78
CA ASP A 135 -15.24 -17.74 -2.11
C ASP A 135 -13.84 -18.01 -2.66
N THR A 136 -13.60 -17.71 -3.93
CA THR A 136 -12.28 -17.87 -4.53
C THR A 136 -11.33 -16.78 -4.06
N LEU A 137 -10.02 -17.08 -4.02
CA LEU A 137 -9.00 -16.08 -3.69
C LEU A 137 -9.05 -14.90 -4.67
N GLU A 138 -9.25 -15.16 -5.97
CA GLU A 138 -9.38 -14.12 -7.00
C GLU A 138 -10.51 -13.13 -6.67
N HIS A 139 -11.70 -13.63 -6.39
CA HIS A 139 -12.86 -12.80 -6.06
C HIS A 139 -12.67 -12.06 -4.72
N CYS A 140 -12.01 -12.69 -3.74
CA CYS A 140 -11.63 -12.00 -2.51
C CYS A 140 -10.72 -10.80 -2.78
N LEU A 141 -9.70 -10.94 -3.66
CA LEU A 141 -8.83 -9.84 -4.06
C LEU A 141 -9.59 -8.72 -4.77
N GLU A 142 -10.55 -9.06 -5.65
CA GLU A 142 -11.42 -8.07 -6.28
C GLU A 142 -12.24 -7.30 -5.24
N MET A 143 -12.85 -8.00 -4.28
CA MET A 143 -13.63 -7.37 -3.21
C MET A 143 -12.76 -6.46 -2.33
N ILE A 144 -11.51 -6.83 -2.05
CA ILE A 144 -10.55 -5.99 -1.32
C ILE A 144 -10.27 -4.71 -2.10
N MET A 145 -10.01 -4.81 -3.40
CA MET A 145 -9.59 -3.67 -4.21
C MET A 145 -10.75 -2.76 -4.63
N VAL A 146 -11.93 -3.31 -4.91
CA VAL A 146 -13.08 -2.55 -5.42
C VAL A 146 -13.95 -2.01 -4.28
N PHE A 147 -14.29 -2.86 -3.31
CA PHE A 147 -15.14 -2.50 -2.18
C PHE A 147 -14.37 -2.14 -0.91
N SER A 148 -13.06 -2.31 -0.94
CA SER A 148 -12.24 -2.12 0.27
C SER A 148 -12.69 -3.03 1.43
N ALA A 149 -13.13 -4.26 1.12
CA ALA A 149 -13.73 -5.19 2.07
C ALA A 149 -12.74 -5.61 3.17
N ASN A 150 -13.06 -5.28 4.41
CA ASN A 150 -12.23 -5.59 5.59
C ASN A 150 -12.24 -7.09 5.89
N ASP A 151 -13.43 -7.71 5.85
CA ASP A 151 -13.65 -9.13 6.09
C ASP A 151 -12.92 -10.00 5.05
N ALA A 152 -12.94 -9.61 3.77
CA ALA A 152 -12.19 -10.30 2.73
C ALA A 152 -10.67 -10.19 2.95
N ALA A 153 -10.16 -9.01 3.34
CA ALA A 153 -8.75 -8.83 3.62
C ALA A 153 -8.28 -9.70 4.80
N TYR A 154 -9.12 -9.79 5.83
CA TYR A 154 -8.86 -10.64 6.99
C TYR A 154 -8.88 -12.13 6.64
N ALA A 155 -9.92 -12.58 5.91
CA ALA A 155 -10.05 -13.98 5.49
C ALA A 155 -8.90 -14.42 4.57
N VAL A 156 -8.44 -13.55 3.67
CA VAL A 156 -7.26 -13.80 2.82
C VAL A 156 -5.98 -13.93 3.65
N ALA A 157 -5.78 -13.06 4.66
CA ALA A 157 -4.64 -13.16 5.55
C ALA A 157 -4.64 -14.48 6.36
N GLU A 158 -5.79 -14.87 6.91
CA GLU A 158 -5.96 -16.18 7.57
C GLU A 158 -5.67 -17.35 6.62
N HIS A 159 -6.12 -17.26 5.36
CA HIS A 159 -5.91 -18.31 4.36
C HIS A 159 -4.43 -18.51 4.04
N ILE A 160 -3.66 -17.42 3.92
CA ILE A 160 -2.24 -17.47 3.53
C ILE A 160 -1.36 -17.87 4.71
N ALA A 161 -1.58 -17.28 5.88
CA ALA A 161 -0.72 -17.44 7.04
C ALA A 161 -1.20 -18.54 8.01
N GLY A 162 -2.45 -19.00 7.87
CA GLY A 162 -3.09 -19.95 8.79
C GLY A 162 -3.66 -19.29 10.05
N SER A 163 -3.21 -18.08 10.41
CA SER A 163 -3.80 -17.23 11.46
C SER A 163 -3.42 -15.77 11.24
N ILE A 164 -4.03 -14.86 12.00
CA ILE A 164 -3.69 -13.44 11.95
C ILE A 164 -2.40 -13.13 12.69
N GLU A 165 -2.00 -13.96 13.64
CA GLU A 165 -0.79 -13.79 14.45
C GLU A 165 0.46 -14.30 13.73
N ALA A 166 0.33 -15.10 12.68
CA ALA A 166 1.43 -15.68 11.92
C ALA A 166 1.99 -14.70 10.89
#